data_a62e9b84b49c5652cb4b79f512cf4983
#
_entry.id   a62e9b84b49c5652cb4b79f512cf4983
#
_cell.length_a   1.000
_cell.length_b   1.000
_cell.length_c   1.000
_cell.angle_alpha   90.00
_cell.angle_beta   90.00
_cell.angle_gamma   90.00
#
_symmetry.space_group_name_H-M   'P 1'
#
loop_
_entity.id
_entity.type
_entity.pdbx_description
1 polymer ?
#
loop_
_entity_poly.entity_id
_entity_poly.type
_entity_poly.pdbx_seq_one_letter_code
_entity_poly.pdbx_strand_id
1 'polypeptide(L)'
;IRRYYPFAPMLGARVRTDFFWEGYAFKKGTLVLLDLYGTNHHPDLWENPEEFNPDRFKDWKKSPFDFIPQGGGDYDKGHRCAGEWATVKVMQIVMELLAQELEYEVCEQDLTYSMVRIPTYPESGFRMKILNLKPKAMNRYADKHEGHAYK
;
A
#
# COMPACT_ATOMS: atom_id res chain seq x y z
N ILE A 1 -7.03 -2.37 0.41
CA ILE A 1 -6.07 -1.91 1.41
C ILE A 1 -5.31 -0.69 0.90
N ARG A 2 -4.50 -0.77 -0.18
CA ARG A 2 -3.55 0.24 -0.67
C ARG A 2 -4.17 1.62 -0.99
N ARG A 3 -5.45 1.71 -1.33
CA ARG A 3 -6.15 2.96 -1.52
C ARG A 3 -6.45 3.64 -0.19
N TYR A 4 -6.93 2.85 0.76
CA TYR A 4 -7.49 3.34 2.02
C TYR A 4 -6.40 3.64 3.07
N TYR A 5 -5.42 2.74 3.20
CA TYR A 5 -4.31 2.92 4.14
C TYR A 5 -3.05 3.38 3.39
N PRO A 6 -2.58 4.60 3.64
CA PRO A 6 -1.40 5.11 2.97
C PRO A 6 -0.12 4.47 3.54
N PHE A 7 0.77 4.02 2.66
CA PHE A 7 2.15 3.72 3.05
C PHE A 7 2.96 5.02 3.15
N ALA A 8 2.79 5.89 2.17
CA ALA A 8 3.28 7.25 2.14
C ALA A 8 2.11 8.16 1.73
N PRO A 9 1.74 9.17 2.53
CA PRO A 9 0.65 10.06 2.18
C PRO A 9 0.98 11.00 1.02
N MET A 10 2.27 11.31 0.82
CA MET A 10 2.73 12.20 -0.23
C MET A 10 4.13 11.83 -0.72
N LEU A 11 4.47 12.27 -1.93
CA LEU A 11 5.82 12.21 -2.49
C LEU A 11 6.29 13.61 -2.84
N GLY A 12 7.56 13.92 -2.51
CA GLY A 12 8.16 15.23 -2.79
C GLY A 12 9.18 15.17 -3.92
N ALA A 13 9.20 16.21 -4.77
CA ALA A 13 10.21 16.40 -5.77
C ALA A 13 10.58 17.89 -5.89
N ARG A 14 11.81 18.17 -6.34
CA ARG A 14 12.24 19.55 -6.65
C ARG A 14 12.24 19.78 -8.15
N VAL A 15 11.67 20.91 -8.55
CA VAL A 15 11.68 21.37 -9.93
C VAL A 15 13.13 21.53 -10.43
N ARG A 16 13.49 20.85 -11.51
CA ARG A 16 14.85 20.87 -12.07
C ARG A 16 15.09 22.05 -12.99
N THR A 17 14.05 22.46 -13.75
CA THR A 17 14.07 23.58 -14.70
C THR A 17 12.75 24.31 -14.61
N ASP A 18 12.74 25.62 -14.87
CA ASP A 18 11.51 26.40 -14.93
C ASP A 18 10.57 25.82 -15.97
N PHE A 19 9.28 25.72 -15.63
CA PHE A 19 8.24 25.33 -16.57
C PHE A 19 6.90 25.95 -16.20
N PHE A 20 5.97 25.95 -17.15
CA PHE A 20 4.57 26.33 -16.96
C PHE A 20 3.66 25.11 -17.11
N TRP A 21 2.69 25.00 -16.23
CA TRP A 21 1.63 23.99 -16.33
C TRP A 21 0.33 24.56 -15.78
N GLU A 22 -0.77 24.42 -16.52
CA GLU A 22 -2.10 24.88 -16.12
C GLU A 22 -2.11 26.34 -15.61
N GLY A 23 -1.37 27.23 -16.25
CA GLY A 23 -1.26 28.65 -15.85
C GLY A 23 -0.32 28.91 -14.67
N TYR A 24 0.29 27.89 -14.09
CA TYR A 24 1.21 28.00 -12.96
C TYR A 24 2.66 28.00 -13.40
N ALA A 25 3.45 28.92 -12.84
CA ALA A 25 4.90 29.00 -13.10
C ALA A 25 5.65 28.19 -12.03
N PHE A 26 6.24 27.09 -12.41
CA PHE A 26 7.08 26.28 -11.53
C PHE A 26 8.56 26.67 -11.70
N LYS A 27 9.11 27.32 -10.69
CA LYS A 27 10.51 27.76 -10.71
C LYS A 27 11.45 26.64 -10.28
N LYS A 28 12.64 26.62 -10.86
CA LYS A 28 13.74 25.72 -10.46
C LYS A 28 13.97 25.79 -8.94
N GLY A 29 14.05 24.64 -8.29
CA GLY A 29 14.26 24.52 -6.85
C GLY A 29 12.96 24.49 -6.02
N THR A 30 11.81 24.84 -6.60
CA THR A 30 10.51 24.73 -5.92
C THR A 30 10.29 23.29 -5.48
N LEU A 31 9.87 23.08 -4.22
CA LEU A 31 9.39 21.80 -3.73
C LEU A 31 7.96 21.61 -4.20
N VAL A 32 7.71 20.51 -4.89
CA VAL A 32 6.36 20.06 -5.30
C VAL A 32 6.02 18.78 -4.56
N LEU A 33 4.83 18.72 -4.01
CA LEU A 33 4.31 17.53 -3.34
C LEU A 33 3.20 16.92 -4.19
N LEU A 34 3.31 15.63 -4.47
CA LEU A 34 2.23 14.82 -5.02
C LEU A 34 1.45 14.24 -3.84
N ASP A 35 0.21 14.67 -3.68
CA ASP A 35 -0.70 14.18 -2.65
C ASP A 35 -1.28 12.82 -3.06
N LEU A 36 -0.70 11.75 -2.55
CA LEU A 36 -1.14 10.38 -2.79
C LEU A 36 -2.41 10.06 -2.01
N TYR A 37 -2.46 10.48 -0.75
CA TYR A 37 -3.60 10.22 0.11
C TYR A 37 -4.84 10.96 -0.39
N GLY A 38 -4.74 12.27 -0.61
CA GLY A 38 -5.85 13.08 -1.10
C GLY A 38 -6.36 12.60 -2.45
N THR A 39 -5.49 12.21 -3.39
CA THR A 39 -5.91 11.64 -4.68
C THR A 39 -6.66 10.32 -4.49
N ASN A 40 -6.14 9.41 -3.66
CA ASN A 40 -6.79 8.13 -3.38
C ASN A 40 -8.10 8.26 -2.58
N HIS A 41 -8.37 9.42 -1.98
CA HIS A 41 -9.59 9.73 -1.23
C HIS A 41 -10.41 10.87 -1.86
N HIS A 42 -10.09 11.30 -3.09
CA HIS A 42 -10.80 12.39 -3.73
C HIS A 42 -12.24 11.98 -4.09
N PRO A 43 -13.27 12.74 -3.69
CA PRO A 43 -14.67 12.36 -3.89
C PRO A 43 -15.09 12.32 -5.36
N ASP A 44 -14.44 13.10 -6.23
CA ASP A 44 -14.72 13.07 -7.67
C ASP A 44 -14.15 11.81 -8.35
N LEU A 45 -13.19 11.14 -7.73
CA LEU A 45 -12.57 9.92 -8.24
C LEU A 45 -13.12 8.64 -7.59
N TRP A 46 -13.57 8.76 -6.34
CA TRP A 46 -13.97 7.64 -5.51
C TRP A 46 -15.29 7.91 -4.79
N GLU A 47 -16.30 7.16 -5.12
CA GLU A 47 -17.58 7.20 -4.38
C GLU A 47 -17.34 6.77 -2.92
N ASN A 48 -17.90 7.51 -1.95
CA ASN A 48 -17.72 7.27 -0.52
C ASN A 48 -16.24 6.99 -0.16
N PRO A 49 -15.33 7.96 -0.39
CA PRO A 49 -13.89 7.71 -0.33
C PRO A 49 -13.40 7.25 1.06
N GLU A 50 -14.10 7.65 2.14
CA GLU A 50 -13.79 7.27 3.51
C GLU A 50 -14.35 5.90 3.91
N GLU A 51 -15.04 5.21 3.00
CA GLU A 51 -15.51 3.85 3.23
C GLU A 51 -14.46 2.83 2.78
N PHE A 52 -14.13 1.90 3.67
CA PHE A 52 -13.33 0.73 3.30
C PHE A 52 -14.20 -0.30 2.57
N ASN A 53 -14.26 -0.19 1.26
CA ASN A 53 -15.05 -1.07 0.40
C ASN A 53 -14.13 -1.74 -0.64
N PRO A 54 -13.75 -3.02 -0.45
CA PRO A 54 -12.91 -3.74 -1.43
C PRO A 54 -13.64 -4.03 -2.74
N ASP A 55 -14.98 -4.08 -2.73
CA ASP A 55 -15.78 -4.44 -3.90
C ASP A 55 -15.75 -3.36 -4.99
N ARG A 56 -15.40 -2.13 -4.64
CA ARG A 56 -15.22 -1.03 -5.61
C ARG A 56 -14.23 -1.34 -6.73
N PHE A 57 -13.34 -2.31 -6.54
CA PHE A 57 -12.35 -2.70 -7.53
C PHE A 57 -12.82 -3.80 -8.50
N LYS A 58 -14.02 -4.38 -8.30
CA LYS A 58 -14.54 -5.43 -9.19
C LYS A 58 -14.78 -4.90 -10.61
N ASP A 59 -15.38 -3.70 -10.71
CA ASP A 59 -15.75 -3.07 -11.97
C ASP A 59 -14.91 -1.80 -12.26
N TRP A 60 -13.87 -1.56 -11.48
CA TRP A 60 -13.05 -0.36 -11.62
C TRP A 60 -12.26 -0.37 -12.92
N LYS A 61 -12.47 0.67 -13.74
CA LYS A 61 -11.72 0.90 -14.95
C LYS A 61 -10.36 1.50 -14.57
N LYS A 62 -9.32 0.74 -14.74
CA LYS A 62 -7.96 1.11 -14.36
C LYS A 62 -7.54 2.44 -14.99
N SER A 63 -7.25 3.43 -14.15
CA SER A 63 -6.59 4.67 -14.53
C SER A 63 -5.23 4.75 -13.82
N PRO A 64 -4.14 5.04 -14.52
CA PRO A 64 -2.84 5.20 -13.91
C PRO A 64 -2.70 6.48 -13.07
N PHE A 65 -3.75 7.34 -13.06
CA PHE A 65 -3.75 8.63 -12.38
C PHE A 65 -4.77 8.73 -11.24
N ASP A 66 -5.75 7.83 -11.18
CA ASP A 66 -6.80 7.84 -10.15
C ASP A 66 -6.40 6.99 -8.95
N PHE A 67 -5.72 5.89 -9.17
CA PHE A 67 -5.23 4.99 -8.14
C PHE A 67 -3.70 5.03 -8.09
N ILE A 68 -3.18 5.87 -7.18
CA ILE A 68 -1.75 6.20 -7.12
C ILE A 68 -1.10 5.92 -5.75
N PRO A 69 -1.34 4.76 -5.11
CA PRO A 69 -0.84 4.49 -3.76
C PRO A 69 0.69 4.47 -3.66
N GLN A 70 1.38 4.31 -4.78
CA GLN A 70 2.84 4.26 -4.89
C GLN A 70 3.35 5.08 -6.08
N GLY A 71 2.68 6.22 -6.34
CA GLY A 71 2.89 7.06 -7.51
C GLY A 71 1.95 6.72 -8.64
N GLY A 72 1.88 7.60 -9.63
CA GLY A 72 0.97 7.51 -10.77
C GLY A 72 1.69 7.45 -12.11
N GLY A 73 0.90 7.30 -13.17
CA GLY A 73 1.38 7.26 -14.53
C GLY A 73 1.75 5.87 -15.04
N ASP A 74 2.42 5.85 -16.18
CA ASP A 74 2.89 4.61 -16.81
C ASP A 74 3.93 3.92 -15.93
N TYR A 75 3.81 2.59 -15.81
CA TYR A 75 4.68 1.81 -14.92
C TYR A 75 6.13 1.78 -15.41
N ASP A 76 6.33 1.66 -16.73
CA ASP A 76 7.66 1.50 -17.31
C ASP A 76 8.34 2.83 -17.62
N LYS A 77 7.55 3.87 -17.90
CA LYS A 77 8.03 5.18 -18.37
C LYS A 77 7.83 6.32 -17.39
N GLY A 78 7.01 6.11 -16.36
CA GLY A 78 6.70 7.11 -15.33
C GLY A 78 7.59 7.01 -14.10
N HIS A 79 7.22 7.76 -13.06
CA HIS A 79 7.88 7.73 -11.74
C HIS A 79 7.09 6.88 -10.73
N ARG A 80 6.47 5.82 -11.21
CA ARG A 80 5.79 4.85 -10.37
C ARG A 80 6.80 3.98 -9.63
N CYS A 81 6.47 3.55 -8.43
CA CYS A 81 7.39 2.77 -7.59
C CYS A 81 7.74 1.44 -8.27
N ALA A 82 9.01 1.20 -8.51
CA ALA A 82 9.49 -0.06 -9.07
C ALA A 82 9.19 -1.28 -8.18
N GLY A 83 9.04 -1.07 -6.86
CA GLY A 83 8.69 -2.10 -5.88
C GLY A 83 7.19 -2.40 -5.76
N GLU A 84 6.33 -1.81 -6.57
CA GLU A 84 4.88 -1.96 -6.44
C GLU A 84 4.42 -3.42 -6.53
N TRP A 85 4.94 -4.17 -7.49
CA TRP A 85 4.57 -5.59 -7.66
C TRP A 85 5.05 -6.46 -6.50
N ALA A 86 6.24 -6.17 -5.98
CA ALA A 86 6.74 -6.85 -4.79
C ALA A 86 5.85 -6.56 -3.57
N THR A 87 5.45 -5.30 -3.39
CA THR A 87 4.51 -4.91 -2.33
C THR A 87 3.19 -5.65 -2.45
N VAL A 88 2.60 -5.70 -3.65
CA VAL A 88 1.34 -6.42 -3.88
C VAL A 88 1.50 -7.90 -3.55
N LYS A 89 2.61 -8.52 -3.98
CA LYS A 89 2.87 -9.95 -3.71
C LYS A 89 3.05 -10.24 -2.23
N VAL A 90 3.80 -9.42 -1.51
CA VAL A 90 3.96 -9.54 -0.05
C VAL A 90 2.61 -9.41 0.65
N MET A 91 1.80 -8.40 0.28
CA MET A 91 0.47 -8.24 0.85
C MET A 91 -0.44 -9.45 0.60
N GLN A 92 -0.41 -10.03 -0.61
CA GLN A 92 -1.18 -11.25 -0.91
C GLN A 92 -0.76 -12.42 -0.02
N ILE A 93 0.55 -12.65 0.14
CA ILE A 93 1.09 -13.71 1.00
C ILE A 93 0.67 -13.51 2.46
N VAL A 94 0.81 -12.28 2.98
CA VAL A 94 0.43 -11.96 4.36
C VAL A 94 -1.08 -12.12 4.58
N MET A 95 -1.90 -11.67 3.63
CA MET A 95 -3.36 -11.83 3.71
C MET A 95 -3.77 -13.29 3.68
N GLU A 96 -3.14 -14.10 2.82
CA GLU A 96 -3.39 -15.56 2.77
C GLU A 96 -3.01 -16.22 4.10
N LEU A 97 -1.83 -15.89 4.63
CA LEU A 97 -1.35 -16.39 5.92
C LEU A 97 -2.32 -16.07 7.05
N LEU A 98 -2.71 -14.80 7.20
CA LEU A 98 -3.61 -14.34 8.26
C LEU A 98 -5.01 -14.95 8.12
N ALA A 99 -5.54 -15.04 6.91
CA ALA A 99 -6.91 -15.51 6.69
C ALA A 99 -7.05 -17.03 6.72
N GLN A 100 -6.05 -17.77 6.24
CA GLN A 100 -6.17 -19.19 5.99
C GLN A 100 -5.30 -20.08 6.89
N GLU A 101 -4.16 -19.57 7.36
CA GLU A 101 -3.14 -20.41 8.00
C GLU A 101 -2.99 -20.14 9.50
N LEU A 102 -3.39 -18.94 9.96
CA LEU A 102 -3.29 -18.59 11.38
C LEU A 102 -4.67 -18.52 12.03
N GLU A 103 -4.69 -18.91 13.30
CA GLU A 103 -5.73 -18.57 14.26
C GLU A 103 -5.11 -17.57 15.24
N TYR A 104 -5.69 -16.39 15.37
CA TYR A 104 -5.12 -15.31 16.17
C TYR A 104 -6.19 -14.41 16.79
N GLU A 105 -5.80 -13.73 17.84
CA GLU A 105 -6.55 -12.66 18.48
C GLU A 105 -5.81 -11.34 18.26
N VAL A 106 -6.56 -10.30 17.92
CA VAL A 106 -6.02 -8.94 17.88
C VAL A 106 -6.17 -8.32 19.26
N CYS A 107 -5.06 -7.95 19.88
CA CYS A 107 -5.06 -7.30 21.18
C CYS A 107 -5.69 -5.91 21.09
N GLU A 108 -6.32 -5.44 22.17
CA GLU A 108 -6.70 -4.04 22.29
C GLU A 108 -5.45 -3.17 22.17
N GLN A 109 -5.48 -2.19 21.27
CA GLN A 109 -4.32 -1.39 20.93
C GLN A 109 -4.71 -0.11 20.18
N ASP A 110 -3.81 0.87 20.18
CA ASP A 110 -3.97 2.10 19.41
C ASP A 110 -3.59 1.87 17.95
N LEU A 111 -4.58 1.87 17.08
CA LEU A 111 -4.41 1.72 15.62
C LEU A 111 -4.41 3.06 14.88
N THR A 112 -4.43 4.19 15.59
CA THR A 112 -4.23 5.49 14.95
C THR A 112 -2.83 5.57 14.34
N TYR A 113 -2.69 6.36 13.29
CA TYR A 113 -1.41 6.53 12.61
C TYR A 113 -1.19 7.99 12.20
N SER A 114 0.07 8.39 12.17
CA SER A 114 0.48 9.75 11.80
C SER A 114 0.72 9.87 10.31
N MET A 115 0.13 10.91 9.67
CA MET A 115 0.33 11.22 8.26
C MET A 115 1.67 11.92 7.96
N VAL A 116 2.42 12.32 8.98
CA VAL A 116 3.76 12.92 8.80
C VAL A 116 4.90 11.91 8.89
N ARG A 117 4.56 10.65 9.16
CA ARG A 117 5.53 9.55 9.22
C ARG A 117 5.47 8.70 7.94
N ILE A 118 6.63 8.38 7.38
CA ILE A 118 6.78 7.48 6.23
C ILE A 118 7.76 6.37 6.60
N PRO A 119 7.37 5.09 6.52
CA PRO A 119 6.02 4.61 6.25
C PRO A 119 5.05 4.93 7.39
N THR A 120 3.77 5.07 7.05
CA THR A 120 2.72 5.15 8.08
C THR A 120 2.52 3.78 8.70
N TYR A 121 2.36 3.72 10.01
CA TYR A 121 1.99 2.51 10.74
C TYR A 121 1.29 2.90 12.06
N PRO A 122 0.51 2.01 12.66
CA PRO A 122 -0.18 2.28 13.92
C PRO A 122 0.78 2.71 15.03
N GLU A 123 0.38 3.65 15.88
CA GLU A 123 1.22 4.17 16.97
C GLU A 123 1.66 3.07 17.96
N SER A 124 0.80 2.09 18.20
CA SER A 124 1.13 0.91 19.02
C SER A 124 2.00 -0.13 18.32
N GLY A 125 2.31 0.05 17.01
CA GLY A 125 2.62 -1.05 16.12
C GLY A 125 1.36 -1.90 15.86
N PHE A 126 1.50 -3.10 15.30
CA PHE A 126 0.38 -4.03 15.20
C PHE A 126 0.69 -5.29 16.00
N ARG A 127 -0.07 -5.52 17.08
CA ARG A 127 0.13 -6.63 18.01
C ARG A 127 -0.99 -7.65 17.86
N MET A 128 -0.62 -8.91 17.71
CA MET A 128 -1.54 -10.04 17.72
C MET A 128 -0.98 -11.18 18.56
N LYS A 129 -1.86 -11.97 19.12
CA LYS A 129 -1.51 -13.21 19.82
C LYS A 129 -1.84 -14.38 18.88
N ILE A 130 -0.84 -15.11 18.47
CA ILE A 130 -1.03 -16.34 17.71
C ILE A 130 -1.50 -17.43 18.65
N LEU A 131 -2.65 -18.02 18.34
CA LEU A 131 -3.26 -19.10 19.12
C LEU A 131 -2.87 -20.45 18.55
N ASN A 132 -2.94 -20.60 17.23
CA ASN A 132 -2.70 -21.88 16.57
C ASN A 132 -2.28 -21.71 15.10
N LEU A 133 -1.66 -22.74 14.54
CA LEU A 133 -1.47 -22.93 13.09
C LEU A 133 -2.54 -23.88 12.57
N LYS A 134 -3.29 -23.46 11.56
CA LYS A 134 -4.27 -24.34 10.93
C LYS A 134 -3.59 -25.48 10.18
N PRO A 135 -4.18 -26.68 10.10
CA PRO A 135 -3.54 -27.87 9.54
C PRO A 135 -2.94 -27.71 8.14
N LYS A 136 -3.56 -26.86 7.31
CA LYS A 136 -3.08 -26.56 5.94
C LYS A 136 -1.70 -25.87 5.93
N ALA A 137 -1.41 -25.04 6.95
CA ALA A 137 -0.11 -24.42 7.11
C ALA A 137 0.97 -25.42 7.49
N MET A 138 0.63 -26.35 8.39
CA MET A 138 1.60 -27.38 8.84
C MET A 138 2.10 -28.25 7.68
N ASN A 139 1.22 -28.62 6.75
CA ASN A 139 1.60 -29.44 5.60
C ASN A 139 2.52 -28.70 4.61
N ARG A 140 2.29 -27.39 4.37
CA ARG A 140 3.17 -26.61 3.48
C ARG A 140 4.59 -26.44 4.00
N TYR A 141 4.78 -26.45 5.32
CA TYR A 141 6.10 -26.34 5.93
C TYR A 141 6.80 -27.69 6.04
N ALA A 142 6.06 -28.77 6.26
CA ALA A 142 6.62 -30.13 6.26
C ALA A 142 7.20 -30.50 4.91
N ASP A 143 6.45 -30.33 3.82
CA ASP A 143 6.88 -30.68 2.45
C ASP A 143 8.10 -29.88 1.96
N LYS A 144 8.35 -28.67 2.49
CA LYS A 144 9.51 -27.84 2.10
C LYS A 144 10.80 -28.22 2.82
N HIS A 145 10.74 -28.91 3.92
CA HIS A 145 11.91 -29.27 4.71
C HIS A 145 12.39 -30.70 4.47
N GLU A 146 11.61 -31.56 3.82
CA GLU A 146 12.06 -32.91 3.43
C GLU A 146 12.99 -32.93 2.19
N GLY A 147 13.10 -31.81 1.47
CA GLY A 147 13.88 -31.73 0.21
C GLY A 147 15.26 -31.11 0.29
N HIS A 148 15.73 -30.59 1.42
CA HIS A 148 17.05 -29.94 1.54
C HIS A 148 17.89 -30.57 2.67
N ALA A 149 18.26 -31.82 2.50
CA ALA A 149 19.47 -32.30 3.14
C ALA A 149 20.67 -31.69 2.37
N TYR A 150 21.38 -30.79 3.02
CA TYR A 150 22.62 -30.23 2.50
C TYR A 150 23.59 -31.35 2.19
N LYS A 151 23.94 -31.52 0.90
CA LYS A 151 25.15 -32.19 0.49
C LYS A 151 26.26 -31.18 0.29
#